data_659cc8fa96d317e6f3a653c3bc676c0c
#
_entry.id   659cc8fa96d317e6f3a653c3bc676c0c
#
_cell.length_a   1.000
_cell.length_b   1.000
_cell.length_c   1.000
_cell.angle_alpha   90.00
_cell.angle_beta   90.00
_cell.angle_gamma   90.00
#
_symmetry.space_group_name_H-M   'P 1'
#
loop_
_entity.id
_entity.type
_entity.pdbx_description
1 polymer ?
#
loop_
_entity_poly.entity_id
_entity_poly.type
_entity_poly.pdbx_seq_one_letter_code
_entity_poly.pdbx_strand_id
1 'polypeptide(L)'
;TGINVNLSTPGDKVTYTVDLVNKGTINAKIDNMEKTVLTQEQQRYLTFKVKDKNGYEIKQGDILEKGETKKITITIEFIKDLTKEDLPKQTSTISLSYKLNFVQTDEKLTSAGQSVQQACTSFDKKDTYNVGDVIALCNTSTNKSEDFYVIKDNGDTVTALAKYNLLVGNTVVYNDDFSD
;
A
#
# COMPACT_ATOMS: atom_id res chain seq x y z
N THR A 1 20.21 -4.60 15.18
CA THR A 1 20.46 -5.99 15.56
C THR A 1 20.10 -6.87 14.38
N GLY A 2 21.07 -7.53 13.76
CA GLY A 2 20.82 -8.47 12.67
C GLY A 2 20.26 -9.78 13.21
N ILE A 3 19.35 -10.39 12.49
CA ILE A 3 18.81 -11.72 12.78
C ILE A 3 19.34 -12.65 11.69
N ASN A 4 20.00 -13.73 12.11
CA ASN A 4 20.47 -14.75 11.17
C ASN A 4 19.39 -15.81 10.99
N VAL A 5 19.02 -16.08 9.75
CA VAL A 5 18.07 -17.11 9.35
C VAL A 5 18.80 -18.12 8.48
N ASN A 6 18.64 -19.39 8.78
CA ASN A 6 19.12 -20.47 7.92
C ASN A 6 17.91 -21.18 7.31
N LEU A 7 17.83 -21.18 5.99
CA LEU A 7 16.83 -21.89 5.21
C LEU A 7 17.57 -22.90 4.34
N SER A 8 17.48 -24.16 4.69
CA SER A 8 18.30 -25.25 4.10
C SER A 8 17.53 -26.07 3.08
N THR A 9 16.21 -26.14 3.24
CA THR A 9 15.36 -27.07 2.49
C THR A 9 14.17 -26.31 1.91
N PRO A 10 13.76 -26.59 0.66
CA PRO A 10 12.51 -26.07 0.11
C PRO A 10 11.32 -26.34 1.06
N GLY A 11 10.57 -25.29 1.38
CA GLY A 11 9.53 -25.30 2.39
C GLY A 11 9.95 -24.73 3.75
N ASP A 12 11.25 -24.53 4.01
CA ASP A 12 11.71 -23.85 5.22
C ASP A 12 11.14 -22.45 5.28
N LYS A 13 10.65 -22.06 6.46
CA LYS A 13 9.98 -20.78 6.66
C LYS A 13 10.29 -20.25 8.05
N VAL A 14 10.61 -18.96 8.09
CA VAL A 14 10.77 -18.22 9.34
C VAL A 14 9.80 -17.04 9.35
N THR A 15 9.17 -16.85 10.48
CA THR A 15 8.21 -15.78 10.71
C THR A 15 8.58 -15.00 11.95
N TYR A 16 8.70 -13.69 11.80
CA TYR A 16 8.90 -12.74 12.90
C TYR A 16 7.65 -11.90 13.07
N THR A 17 7.28 -11.67 14.31
CA THR A 17 6.21 -10.74 14.65
C THR A 17 6.82 -9.52 15.35
N VAL A 18 6.44 -8.34 14.89
CA VAL A 18 6.90 -7.06 15.42
C VAL A 18 5.70 -6.20 15.75
N ASP A 19 5.72 -5.58 16.92
CA ASP A 19 4.71 -4.63 17.32
C ASP A 19 5.17 -3.21 16.99
N LEU A 20 4.40 -2.52 16.14
CA LEU A 20 4.53 -1.10 15.88
C LEU A 20 3.68 -0.36 16.91
N VAL A 21 4.30 0.44 17.76
CA VAL A 21 3.61 1.14 18.85
C VAL A 21 3.73 2.65 18.67
N ASN A 22 2.61 3.33 18.52
CA ASN A 22 2.58 4.78 18.57
C ASN A 22 2.42 5.25 20.02
N LYS A 23 3.51 5.61 20.67
CA LYS A 23 3.51 6.17 22.04
C LYS A 23 3.29 7.69 22.04
N GLY A 24 3.08 8.29 20.89
CA GLY A 24 2.82 9.73 20.76
C GLY A 24 1.41 10.13 21.16
N THR A 25 1.19 11.42 21.26
CA THR A 25 -0.11 12.04 21.58
C THR A 25 -0.97 12.32 20.35
N ILE A 26 -0.42 12.14 19.16
CA ILE A 26 -1.08 12.32 17.87
C ILE A 26 -0.84 11.10 16.98
N ASN A 27 -1.60 10.99 15.90
CA ASN A 27 -1.46 9.90 14.93
C ASN A 27 -0.11 9.99 14.21
N ALA A 28 0.37 8.84 13.73
CA ALA A 28 1.56 8.71 12.91
C ALA A 28 1.19 8.07 11.58
N LYS A 29 1.76 8.57 10.48
CA LYS A 29 1.59 8.05 9.14
C LYS A 29 2.93 7.52 8.62
N ILE A 30 2.91 6.39 7.93
CA ILE A 30 4.09 5.88 7.23
C ILE A 30 4.41 6.82 6.08
N ASP A 31 5.50 7.57 6.22
CA ASP A 31 5.98 8.51 5.20
C ASP A 31 6.81 7.81 4.13
N ASN A 32 7.68 6.91 4.55
CA ASN A 32 8.54 6.17 3.64
C ASN A 32 8.74 4.73 4.12
N MET A 33 8.88 3.84 3.16
CA MET A 33 9.19 2.43 3.37
C MET A 33 10.40 2.02 2.54
N GLU A 34 11.36 1.40 3.19
CA GLU A 34 12.49 0.77 2.54
C GLU A 34 12.41 -0.74 2.78
N LYS A 35 12.30 -1.51 1.72
CA LYS A 35 12.28 -2.97 1.76
C LYS A 35 13.29 -3.51 0.77
N THR A 36 14.09 -4.47 1.18
CA THR A 36 14.98 -5.18 0.25
C THR A 36 14.15 -5.80 -0.87
N VAL A 37 14.51 -5.47 -2.10
CA VAL A 37 13.97 -6.09 -3.30
C VAL A 37 14.83 -7.29 -3.64
N LEU A 38 14.24 -8.48 -3.68
CA LEU A 38 14.91 -9.68 -4.13
C LEU A 38 15.20 -9.59 -5.63
N THR A 39 16.37 -10.05 -6.06
CA THR A 39 16.70 -10.17 -7.49
C THR A 39 15.74 -11.17 -8.17
N GLN A 40 15.65 -11.13 -9.49
CA GLN A 40 14.83 -12.09 -10.26
C GLN A 40 15.26 -13.54 -9.99
N GLU A 41 16.55 -13.78 -9.83
CA GLU A 41 17.07 -15.11 -9.47
C GLU A 41 16.62 -15.51 -8.06
N GLN A 42 16.74 -14.62 -7.07
CA GLN A 42 16.32 -14.89 -5.69
C GLN A 42 14.80 -15.13 -5.58
N GLN A 43 13.99 -14.42 -6.36
CA GLN A 43 12.53 -14.56 -6.37
C GLN A 43 12.07 -15.94 -6.86
N ARG A 44 12.92 -16.69 -7.56
CA ARG A 44 12.60 -18.06 -7.98
C ARG A 44 12.48 -19.01 -6.80
N TYR A 45 13.31 -18.81 -5.76
CA TYR A 45 13.37 -19.75 -4.64
C TYR A 45 13.06 -19.12 -3.28
N LEU A 46 13.02 -17.80 -3.17
CA LEU A 46 12.83 -17.09 -1.89
C LEU A 46 11.67 -16.12 -1.96
N THR A 47 10.86 -16.07 -0.89
CA THR A 47 9.89 -15.01 -0.68
C THR A 47 10.22 -14.20 0.57
N PHE A 48 9.99 -12.88 0.49
CA PHE A 48 10.10 -11.96 1.61
C PHE A 48 8.84 -11.11 1.69
N LYS A 49 7.96 -11.41 2.64
CA LYS A 49 6.65 -10.79 2.80
C LYS A 49 6.54 -10.08 4.14
N VAL A 50 5.90 -8.91 4.14
CA VAL A 50 5.59 -8.15 5.36
C VAL A 50 4.11 -7.82 5.32
N LYS A 51 3.37 -8.29 6.33
CA LYS A 51 1.92 -8.17 6.39
C LYS A 51 1.45 -7.77 7.79
N ASP A 52 0.29 -7.17 7.86
CA ASP A 52 -0.39 -6.93 9.14
C ASP A 52 -1.06 -8.21 9.67
N LYS A 53 -1.70 -8.12 10.84
CA LYS A 53 -2.43 -9.23 11.46
C LYS A 53 -3.58 -9.79 10.61
N ASN A 54 -4.10 -9.00 9.66
CA ASN A 54 -5.20 -9.38 8.78
C ASN A 54 -4.71 -9.95 7.43
N GLY A 55 -3.38 -10.02 7.23
CA GLY A 55 -2.78 -10.51 6.01
C GLY A 55 -2.59 -9.46 4.91
N TYR A 56 -2.85 -8.19 5.19
CA TYR A 56 -2.64 -7.09 4.25
C TYR A 56 -1.19 -6.61 4.27
N GLU A 57 -0.69 -6.20 3.12
CA GLU A 57 0.62 -5.59 3.03
C GLU A 57 0.61 -4.19 3.65
N ILE A 58 1.69 -3.87 4.38
CA ILE A 58 1.92 -2.54 4.92
C ILE A 58 2.29 -1.60 3.77
N LYS A 59 1.70 -0.41 3.75
CA LYS A 59 1.88 0.58 2.67
C LYS A 59 2.29 1.95 3.21
N GLN A 60 2.96 2.73 2.36
CA GLN A 60 3.14 4.16 2.58
C GLN A 60 1.76 4.82 2.68
N GLY A 61 1.60 5.72 3.64
CA GLY A 61 0.33 6.36 3.95
C GLY A 61 -0.51 5.65 5.01
N ASP A 62 -0.17 4.40 5.40
CA ASP A 62 -0.84 3.72 6.50
C ASP A 62 -0.69 4.53 7.80
N ILE A 63 -1.80 4.68 8.52
CA ILE A 63 -1.85 5.42 9.77
C ILE A 63 -1.78 4.45 10.95
N LEU A 64 -1.04 4.87 11.96
CA LEU A 64 -1.00 4.26 13.28
C LEU A 64 -1.54 5.28 14.28
N GLU A 65 -2.72 5.03 14.83
CA GLU A 65 -3.38 5.97 15.71
C GLU A 65 -2.58 6.21 17.01
N LYS A 66 -2.83 7.33 17.67
CA LYS A 66 -2.23 7.60 18.97
C LYS A 66 -2.54 6.47 19.95
N GLY A 67 -1.51 5.93 20.61
CA GLY A 67 -1.66 4.82 21.55
C GLY A 67 -1.89 3.46 20.92
N GLU A 68 -2.00 3.37 19.58
CA GLU A 68 -2.23 2.10 18.88
C GLU A 68 -0.97 1.23 18.89
N THR A 69 -1.21 -0.08 18.98
CA THR A 69 -0.22 -1.13 18.70
C THR A 69 -0.67 -1.94 17.50
N LYS A 70 0.06 -1.82 16.41
CA LYS A 70 -0.18 -2.58 15.18
C LYS A 70 0.83 -3.72 15.06
N LYS A 71 0.33 -4.95 15.02
CA LYS A 71 1.17 -6.13 14.85
C LYS A 71 1.45 -6.38 13.38
N ILE A 72 2.74 -6.49 13.02
CA ILE A 72 3.17 -6.88 11.68
C ILE A 72 3.91 -8.22 11.73
N THR A 73 3.80 -8.95 10.65
CA THR A 73 4.41 -10.27 10.46
C THR A 73 5.36 -10.21 9.27
N ILE A 74 6.62 -10.53 9.52
CA ILE A 74 7.67 -10.62 8.51
C ILE A 74 7.90 -12.10 8.24
N THR A 75 7.67 -12.54 7.02
CA THR A 75 7.85 -13.94 6.62
C THR A 75 8.93 -14.04 5.55
N ILE A 76 9.88 -14.93 5.79
CA ILE A 76 10.93 -15.33 4.85
C ILE A 76 10.71 -16.84 4.61
N GLU A 77 10.57 -17.23 3.36
CA GLU A 77 10.23 -18.60 3.01
C GLU A 77 11.05 -19.06 1.81
N PHE A 78 11.68 -20.23 1.93
CA PHE A 78 12.24 -20.98 0.83
C PHE A 78 11.08 -21.71 0.14
N ILE A 79 10.75 -21.34 -1.08
CA ILE A 79 9.59 -21.83 -1.81
C ILE A 79 9.61 -23.36 -1.86
N LYS A 80 8.49 -24.02 -1.58
CA LYS A 80 8.42 -25.46 -1.41
C LYS A 80 8.48 -26.24 -2.73
N ASP A 81 7.69 -25.80 -3.72
CA ASP A 81 7.50 -26.53 -4.97
C ASP A 81 8.42 -25.97 -6.07
N LEU A 82 9.71 -26.29 -5.96
CA LEU A 82 10.75 -25.84 -6.87
C LEU A 82 11.22 -26.95 -7.81
N THR A 83 11.50 -26.55 -9.05
CA THR A 83 12.24 -27.42 -9.97
C THR A 83 13.75 -27.36 -9.67
N LYS A 84 14.52 -28.32 -10.20
CA LYS A 84 15.99 -28.28 -10.06
C LYS A 84 16.62 -27.02 -10.62
N GLU A 85 15.98 -26.41 -11.62
CA GLU A 85 16.45 -25.19 -12.30
C GLU A 85 16.24 -23.94 -11.46
N ASP A 86 15.26 -23.98 -10.55
CA ASP A 86 14.94 -22.85 -9.66
C ASP A 86 15.78 -22.85 -8.37
N LEU A 87 16.44 -23.98 -8.07
CA LEU A 87 17.27 -24.08 -6.90
C LEU A 87 18.53 -23.21 -7.03
N PRO A 88 18.99 -22.56 -5.93
CA PRO A 88 20.24 -21.83 -5.93
C PRO A 88 21.39 -22.79 -6.19
N LYS A 89 22.30 -22.40 -7.09
CA LYS A 89 23.45 -23.23 -7.48
C LYS A 89 24.49 -23.39 -6.35
N GLN A 90 24.45 -22.50 -5.39
CA GLN A 90 25.37 -22.49 -4.24
C GLN A 90 24.71 -21.84 -3.02
N THR A 91 25.21 -22.16 -1.85
CA THR A 91 24.83 -21.46 -0.63
C THR A 91 25.20 -19.99 -0.73
N SER A 92 24.26 -19.11 -0.40
CA SER A 92 24.47 -17.66 -0.42
C SER A 92 23.91 -17.01 0.84
N THR A 93 24.52 -15.91 1.24
CA THR A 93 24.00 -15.05 2.30
C THR A 93 23.28 -13.86 1.67
N ILE A 94 22.02 -13.68 2.04
CA ILE A 94 21.18 -12.58 1.54
C ILE A 94 20.84 -11.68 2.71
N SER A 95 21.20 -10.41 2.63
CA SER A 95 20.82 -9.42 3.63
C SER A 95 19.44 -8.86 3.30
N LEU A 96 18.48 -9.08 4.18
CA LEU A 96 17.12 -8.54 4.07
C LEU A 96 16.92 -7.42 5.08
N SER A 97 16.36 -6.32 4.64
CA SER A 97 16.02 -5.17 5.49
C SER A 97 14.59 -4.70 5.24
N TYR A 98 13.96 -4.22 6.29
CA TYR A 98 12.68 -3.56 6.24
C TYR A 98 12.69 -2.39 7.21
N LYS A 99 12.46 -1.18 6.70
CA LYS A 99 12.51 0.05 7.47
C LYS A 99 11.25 0.86 7.19
N LEU A 100 10.66 1.36 8.26
CA LEU A 100 9.50 2.26 8.22
C LEU A 100 9.89 3.59 8.84
N ASN A 101 9.66 4.67 8.11
CA ASN A 101 9.76 6.02 8.62
C ASN A 101 8.35 6.57 8.84
N PHE A 102 8.12 7.20 9.98
CA PHE A 102 6.85 7.75 10.36
C PHE A 102 6.95 9.27 10.47
N VAL A 103 5.88 9.96 10.08
CA VAL A 103 5.66 11.38 10.35
C VAL A 103 4.39 11.54 11.17
N GLN A 104 4.32 12.60 11.94
CA GLN A 104 3.11 12.96 12.66
C GLN A 104 2.04 13.43 11.67
N THR A 105 0.78 13.09 11.94
CA THR A 105 -0.35 13.48 11.11
C THR A 105 -1.60 13.74 11.95
N ASP A 106 -2.41 14.68 11.53
CA ASP A 106 -3.76 14.94 12.06
C ASP A 106 -4.83 14.16 11.28
N GLU A 107 -4.44 13.47 10.20
CA GLU A 107 -5.31 12.58 9.48
C GLU A 107 -5.86 11.50 10.42
N LYS A 108 -7.15 11.24 10.32
CA LYS A 108 -7.83 10.18 11.07
C LYS A 108 -8.02 8.99 10.18
N LEU A 109 -7.93 7.78 10.76
CA LEU A 109 -8.50 6.62 10.10
C LEU A 109 -10.00 6.88 9.93
N THR A 110 -10.47 6.86 8.72
CA THR A 110 -11.91 6.70 8.48
C THR A 110 -12.32 5.36 9.08
N SER A 111 -13.39 5.35 9.83
CA SER A 111 -13.90 4.42 10.85
C SER A 111 -13.77 2.90 10.64
N ALA A 112 -12.77 2.38 10.02
CA ALA A 112 -12.66 0.95 9.76
C ALA A 112 -11.32 0.29 10.05
N GLY A 113 -10.35 0.94 10.71
CA GLY A 113 -9.11 0.24 11.13
C GLY A 113 -8.38 -0.52 10.01
N GLN A 114 -8.69 -0.20 8.80
CA GLN A 114 -8.18 -0.75 7.58
C GLN A 114 -7.65 0.39 6.75
N SER A 115 -6.43 0.28 6.25
CA SER A 115 -6.25 0.63 4.87
C SER A 115 -7.07 -0.38 4.07
N VAL A 116 -8.38 -0.37 4.27
CA VAL A 116 -9.26 -0.85 3.25
C VAL A 116 -9.00 0.13 2.11
N GLN A 117 -8.43 -0.33 1.05
CA GLN A 117 -9.03 0.00 -0.21
C GLN A 117 -10.53 -0.22 0.03
N GLN A 118 -11.20 0.84 0.50
CA GLN A 118 -12.63 0.87 0.46
C GLN A 118 -12.89 0.63 -1.02
N ALA A 119 -13.33 -0.57 -1.34
CA ALA A 119 -13.85 -0.86 -2.66
C ALA A 119 -14.73 0.33 -2.92
N CYS A 120 -14.38 1.14 -3.92
CA CYS A 120 -15.07 2.39 -4.15
C CYS A 120 -16.55 2.05 -4.20
N THR A 121 -17.26 2.34 -3.12
CA THR A 121 -18.69 2.18 -3.07
C THR A 121 -19.26 3.22 -4.00
N SER A 122 -20.30 2.83 -4.69
CA SER A 122 -21.05 3.63 -5.64
C SER A 122 -21.16 5.08 -5.21
N PHE A 123 -20.92 5.97 -6.14
CA PHE A 123 -21.17 7.40 -6.07
C PHE A 123 -22.57 7.70 -5.47
N ASP A 124 -22.60 8.40 -4.35
CA ASP A 124 -23.84 8.87 -3.76
C ASP A 124 -24.38 10.03 -4.59
N LYS A 125 -25.30 9.72 -5.50
CA LYS A 125 -25.93 10.71 -6.36
C LYS A 125 -26.76 11.68 -5.51
N LYS A 126 -26.43 12.97 -5.60
CA LYS A 126 -27.30 14.07 -5.14
C LYS A 126 -28.24 14.48 -6.25
N ASP A 127 -29.39 15.07 -5.90
CA ASP A 127 -30.34 15.57 -6.89
C ASP A 127 -29.82 16.79 -7.65
N THR A 128 -28.94 17.57 -7.04
CA THR A 128 -28.32 18.76 -7.64
C THR A 128 -26.93 18.99 -7.13
N TYR A 129 -26.06 19.54 -7.98
CA TYR A 129 -24.68 19.92 -7.67
C TYR A 129 -24.45 21.40 -7.98
N ASN A 130 -23.68 22.06 -7.13
CA ASN A 130 -23.24 23.42 -7.38
C ASN A 130 -21.84 23.41 -8.01
N VAL A 131 -21.53 24.42 -8.80
CA VAL A 131 -20.17 24.65 -9.30
C VAL A 131 -19.24 24.86 -8.11
N GLY A 132 -18.16 24.08 -8.06
CA GLY A 132 -17.20 24.07 -6.95
C GLY A 132 -17.43 22.99 -5.91
N ASP A 133 -18.56 22.26 -5.96
CA ASP A 133 -18.72 21.06 -5.12
C ASP A 133 -17.62 20.04 -5.42
N VAL A 134 -17.18 19.32 -4.39
CA VAL A 134 -16.24 18.21 -4.54
C VAL A 134 -17.02 16.90 -4.53
N ILE A 135 -16.83 16.10 -5.57
CA ILE A 135 -17.38 14.75 -5.68
C ILE A 135 -16.25 13.73 -5.71
N ALA A 136 -16.46 12.61 -5.05
CA ALA A 136 -15.50 11.50 -5.02
C ALA A 136 -15.97 10.42 -6.00
N LEU A 137 -15.14 10.10 -6.98
CA LEU A 137 -15.40 9.05 -7.96
C LEU A 137 -14.43 7.90 -7.80
N CYS A 138 -14.91 6.69 -8.03
CA CYS A 138 -14.08 5.50 -7.99
C CYS A 138 -13.25 5.34 -9.26
N ASN A 139 -11.94 5.35 -9.11
CA ASN A 139 -11.05 4.89 -10.17
C ASN A 139 -10.97 3.37 -10.15
N THR A 140 -11.66 2.71 -11.07
CA THR A 140 -11.74 1.25 -11.14
C THR A 140 -10.39 0.57 -11.45
N SER A 141 -9.47 1.29 -12.10
CA SER A 141 -8.12 0.77 -12.41
C SER A 141 -7.21 0.72 -11.20
N THR A 142 -7.34 1.68 -10.29
CA THR A 142 -6.52 1.78 -9.07
C THR A 142 -7.28 1.32 -7.83
N ASN A 143 -8.60 1.15 -7.93
CA ASN A 143 -9.54 0.91 -6.84
C ASN A 143 -9.42 1.97 -5.72
N LYS A 144 -9.20 3.23 -6.11
CA LYS A 144 -9.08 4.38 -5.22
C LYS A 144 -10.18 5.39 -5.53
N SER A 145 -10.63 6.07 -4.49
CA SER A 145 -11.49 7.24 -4.64
C SER A 145 -10.64 8.44 -5.05
N GLU A 146 -11.06 9.14 -6.07
CA GLU A 146 -10.42 10.35 -6.57
C GLU A 146 -11.40 11.53 -6.54
N ASP A 147 -10.93 12.69 -6.12
CA ASP A 147 -11.73 13.90 -5.97
C ASP A 147 -11.79 14.71 -7.27
N PHE A 148 -12.99 15.21 -7.55
CA PHE A 148 -13.25 16.08 -8.70
C PHE A 148 -14.04 17.31 -8.28
N TYR A 149 -13.73 18.46 -8.86
CA TYR A 149 -14.56 19.65 -8.75
C TYR A 149 -15.68 19.63 -9.79
N VAL A 150 -16.89 19.86 -9.35
CA VAL A 150 -18.01 20.08 -10.26
C VAL A 150 -17.84 21.43 -10.94
N ILE A 151 -17.81 21.43 -12.27
CA ILE A 151 -17.74 22.67 -13.08
C ILE A 151 -19.05 22.98 -13.78
N LYS A 152 -19.94 21.99 -13.91
CA LYS A 152 -21.28 22.18 -14.45
C LYS A 152 -22.20 21.03 -14.06
N ASP A 153 -23.40 21.34 -13.63
CA ASP A 153 -24.53 20.41 -13.51
C ASP A 153 -25.42 20.56 -14.74
N ASN A 154 -25.64 19.47 -15.46
CA ASN A 154 -26.49 19.42 -16.64
C ASN A 154 -27.82 18.69 -16.35
N GLY A 155 -28.16 18.45 -15.08
CA GLY A 155 -29.31 17.68 -14.64
C GLY A 155 -29.05 16.18 -14.63
N ASP A 156 -29.07 15.52 -15.77
CA ASP A 156 -28.81 14.08 -15.88
C ASP A 156 -27.33 13.71 -15.79
N THR A 157 -26.44 14.67 -16.00
CA THR A 157 -24.99 14.49 -15.99
C THR A 157 -24.29 15.65 -15.31
N VAL A 158 -23.13 15.38 -14.74
CA VAL A 158 -22.25 16.38 -14.14
C VAL A 158 -20.93 16.42 -14.92
N THR A 159 -20.50 17.62 -15.29
CA THR A 159 -19.16 17.84 -15.81
C THR A 159 -18.25 18.17 -14.62
N ALA A 160 -17.17 17.42 -14.49
CA ALA A 160 -16.25 17.58 -13.36
C ALA A 160 -14.79 17.57 -13.81
N LEU A 161 -13.96 18.33 -13.10
CA LEU A 161 -12.53 18.43 -13.32
C LEU A 161 -11.79 17.72 -12.19
N ALA A 162 -10.84 16.87 -12.51
CA ALA A 162 -10.01 16.20 -11.52
C ALA A 162 -9.27 17.23 -10.65
N LYS A 163 -9.34 17.05 -9.33
CA LYS A 163 -8.68 17.92 -8.35
C LYS A 163 -7.17 17.78 -8.38
N TYR A 164 -6.69 16.60 -8.76
CA TYR A 164 -5.27 16.26 -8.86
C TYR A 164 -5.03 15.48 -10.16
N ASN A 165 -3.76 15.31 -10.52
CA ASN A 165 -3.41 14.43 -11.62
C ASN A 165 -3.89 13.00 -11.33
N LEU A 166 -4.67 12.44 -12.25
CA LEU A 166 -5.21 11.10 -12.11
C LEU A 166 -4.10 10.05 -12.24
N LEU A 167 -4.17 9.03 -11.40
CA LEU A 167 -3.31 7.86 -11.51
C LEU A 167 -3.99 6.80 -12.38
N VAL A 168 -3.32 6.38 -13.43
CA VAL A 168 -3.71 5.18 -14.20
C VAL A 168 -2.72 4.08 -13.85
N GLY A 169 -3.19 3.12 -13.04
CA GLY A 169 -2.30 2.14 -12.43
C GLY A 169 -1.38 2.80 -11.39
N ASN A 170 -0.06 2.68 -11.58
CA ASN A 170 0.94 3.33 -10.72
C ASN A 170 1.59 4.56 -11.41
N THR A 171 1.05 5.00 -12.53
CA THR A 171 1.64 6.07 -13.34
C THR A 171 0.76 7.30 -13.26
N VAL A 172 1.36 8.47 -13.01
CA VAL A 172 0.69 9.75 -13.16
C VAL A 172 0.51 10.00 -14.65
N VAL A 173 -0.72 10.18 -15.09
CA VAL A 173 -0.99 10.59 -16.47
C VAL A 173 -0.68 12.09 -16.55
N TYR A 174 0.42 12.40 -17.20
CA TYR A 174 0.79 13.76 -17.54
C TYR A 174 0.27 14.02 -18.97
N ASN A 175 -0.60 14.99 -19.11
CA ASN A 175 -0.94 15.48 -20.45
C ASN A 175 -0.16 16.78 -20.69
N ASP A 176 0.92 16.66 -21.45
CA ASP A 176 1.77 17.80 -21.84
C ASP A 176 1.22 18.54 -23.07
N ASP A 177 0.16 18.04 -23.67
CA ASP A 177 -0.32 18.55 -24.94
C ASP A 177 -1.39 19.62 -24.71
N PHE A 178 -0.94 20.85 -24.43
CA PHE A 178 -1.70 22.09 -24.60
C PHE A 178 -1.44 22.69 -25.99
N SER A 179 -1.39 21.86 -27.03
CA SER A 179 -1.40 22.39 -28.39
C SER A 179 -2.83 22.77 -28.75
N ASP A 180 -3.04 24.08 -28.95
CA ASP A 180 -4.23 24.69 -29.51
C ASP A 180 -4.55 24.15 -30.91
#